data_ce5eeda155457a892e3d7800fe371717
#
_entry.id   ce5eeda155457a892e3d7800fe371717
#
_cell.length_a   1.000
_cell.length_b   1.000
_cell.length_c   1.000
_cell.angle_alpha   90.00
_cell.angle_beta   90.00
_cell.angle_gamma   90.00
#
_symmetry.space_group_name_H-M   'P 1'
#
loop_
_entity.id
_entity.type
_entity.pdbx_description
1 polymer ?
#
loop_
_entity_poly.entity_id
_entity_poly.type
_entity_poly.pdbx_seq_one_letter_code
_entity_poly.pdbx_strand_id
1 'polypeptide(L)'
;NWMHDEVDGRVSVPIEVAYDSDVELVKKILLETANSHSKVMSEPEPVVLLRGFGESAIKFELRAFVNEKFSLFIQSDLNFEVLKKFSDQGIEIPFPKRDINLSLNKNDLKILKGNKK
;
A
#
# COMPACT_ATOMS: atom_id res chain seq x y z
N ASN A 1 -23.14 -19.36 2.15
CA ASN A 1 -23.11 -18.69 0.91
C ASN A 1 -21.86 -17.85 0.78
N TRP A 2 -21.13 -18.16 -0.23
CA TRP A 2 -19.85 -17.55 -0.46
C TRP A 2 -19.95 -16.06 -0.61
N MET A 3 -21.06 -15.55 -0.98
CA MET A 3 -21.21 -14.13 -1.07
C MET A 3 -21.11 -13.45 0.26
N HIS A 4 -21.43 -14.17 1.30
CA HIS A 4 -21.37 -13.59 2.62
C HIS A 4 -19.98 -13.16 3.00
N ASP A 5 -18.97 -13.87 2.52
CA ASP A 5 -17.62 -13.53 2.91
C ASP A 5 -17.24 -12.13 2.53
N GLU A 6 -17.73 -11.68 1.38
CA GLU A 6 -17.43 -10.32 0.96
C GLU A 6 -18.30 -9.32 1.65
N VAL A 7 -19.56 -9.68 1.79
CA VAL A 7 -20.50 -8.81 2.44
C VAL A 7 -20.19 -8.69 3.92
N ASP A 8 -19.65 -9.77 4.50
CA ASP A 8 -19.46 -9.84 5.93
C ASP A 8 -18.17 -9.18 6.40
N GLY A 9 -17.57 -8.33 5.58
CA GLY A 9 -16.53 -7.52 6.16
C GLY A 9 -15.14 -7.95 5.86
N ARG A 10 -14.89 -8.34 4.63
CA ARG A 10 -13.51 -8.48 4.20
C ARG A 10 -13.04 -7.11 3.75
N VAL A 11 -11.96 -6.66 4.36
CA VAL A 11 -11.34 -5.39 4.01
C VAL A 11 -10.15 -5.67 3.12
N SER A 12 -10.06 -4.94 2.02
CA SER A 12 -8.94 -5.07 1.09
C SER A 12 -8.18 -3.76 1.04
N VAL A 13 -6.88 -3.83 1.25
CA VAL A 13 -6.02 -2.66 1.24
C VAL A 13 -4.95 -2.88 0.17
N PRO A 14 -5.09 -2.25 -0.98
CA PRO A 14 -4.07 -2.36 -2.03
C PRO A 14 -2.89 -1.46 -1.68
N ILE A 15 -1.69 -1.97 -1.88
CA ILE A 15 -0.47 -1.27 -1.50
C ILE A 15 0.54 -1.42 -2.61
N GLU A 16 1.23 -0.34 -2.92
CA GLU A 16 2.29 -0.37 -3.93
C GLU A 16 3.57 0.14 -3.31
N VAL A 17 4.65 -0.56 -3.58
CA VAL A 17 5.96 -0.17 -3.07
C VAL A 17 6.98 -0.16 -4.21
N ALA A 18 8.04 0.60 -4.02
CA ALA A 18 9.09 0.69 -5.01
C ALA A 18 9.77 -0.66 -5.22
N TYR A 19 10.33 -0.86 -6.42
CA TYR A 19 10.93 -2.14 -6.77
C TYR A 19 12.14 -2.51 -5.92
N ASP A 20 12.80 -1.54 -5.33
CA ASP A 20 13.96 -1.83 -4.50
C ASP A 20 13.59 -2.13 -3.05
N SER A 21 12.30 -2.26 -2.77
CA SER A 21 11.84 -2.53 -1.41
C SER A 21 12.16 -3.95 -0.98
N ASP A 22 12.38 -4.12 0.31
CA ASP A 22 12.54 -5.43 0.90
C ASP A 22 11.16 -6.08 1.00
N VAL A 23 10.88 -7.03 0.11
CA VAL A 23 9.56 -7.62 -0.02
C VAL A 23 9.14 -8.36 1.25
N GLU A 24 10.07 -9.05 1.89
CA GLU A 24 9.74 -9.78 3.12
C GLU A 24 9.41 -8.81 4.24
N LEU A 25 10.11 -7.70 4.30
CA LEU A 25 9.81 -6.68 5.30
C LEU A 25 8.43 -6.08 5.06
N VAL A 26 8.10 -5.80 3.79
CA VAL A 26 6.78 -5.28 3.45
C VAL A 26 5.71 -6.23 3.92
N LYS A 27 5.87 -7.51 3.62
CA LYS A 27 4.90 -8.52 4.02
C LYS A 27 4.73 -8.55 5.54
N LYS A 28 5.85 -8.50 6.26
CA LYS A 28 5.82 -8.53 7.71
C LYS A 28 5.09 -7.32 8.27
N ILE A 29 5.38 -6.14 7.73
CA ILE A 29 4.73 -4.92 8.19
C ILE A 29 3.23 -4.99 7.97
N LEU A 30 2.81 -5.48 6.81
CA LEU A 30 1.39 -5.55 6.52
C LEU A 30 0.67 -6.52 7.44
N LEU A 31 1.28 -7.67 7.71
CA LEU A 31 0.67 -8.64 8.62
C LEU A 31 0.61 -8.09 10.04
N GLU A 32 1.68 -7.45 10.49
CA GLU A 32 1.67 -6.86 11.83
C GLU A 32 0.63 -5.76 11.95
N THR A 33 0.49 -4.98 10.91
CA THR A 33 -0.49 -3.90 10.91
C THR A 33 -1.90 -4.46 11.11
N ALA A 34 -2.23 -5.49 10.35
CA ALA A 34 -3.56 -6.09 10.47
C ALA A 34 -3.74 -6.75 11.82
N ASN A 35 -2.74 -7.51 12.26
CA ASN A 35 -2.87 -8.27 13.50
C ASN A 35 -2.91 -7.39 14.73
N SER A 36 -2.39 -6.18 14.64
CA SER A 36 -2.39 -5.30 15.81
C SER A 36 -3.68 -4.49 15.93
N HIS A 37 -4.53 -4.53 14.93
CA HIS A 37 -5.79 -3.78 14.99
C HIS A 37 -6.81 -4.60 15.77
N SER A 38 -7.37 -3.98 16.82
CA SER A 38 -8.24 -4.69 17.74
C SER A 38 -9.50 -5.24 17.08
N LYS A 39 -9.93 -4.65 15.99
CA LYS A 39 -11.17 -5.07 15.33
C LYS A 39 -10.95 -5.99 14.14
N VAL A 40 -9.72 -6.34 13.86
CA VAL A 40 -9.42 -7.32 12.83
C VAL A 40 -9.47 -8.70 13.47
N MET A 41 -10.19 -9.61 12.81
CA MET A 41 -10.37 -10.97 13.36
C MET A 41 -9.09 -11.76 13.24
N SER A 42 -8.87 -12.63 14.23
CA SER A 42 -7.74 -13.54 14.15
C SER A 42 -8.06 -14.76 13.31
N GLU A 43 -9.35 -15.07 13.16
CA GLU A 43 -9.81 -16.17 12.31
C GLU A 43 -11.01 -15.71 11.54
N PRO A 44 -10.99 -15.74 10.22
CA PRO A 44 -9.81 -16.06 9.38
C PRO A 44 -8.71 -15.05 9.55
N GLU A 45 -7.46 -15.51 9.52
CA GLU A 45 -6.36 -14.61 9.75
C GLU A 45 -6.12 -13.70 8.54
N PRO A 46 -5.48 -12.56 8.76
CA PRO A 46 -5.15 -11.67 7.64
C PRO A 46 -4.21 -12.33 6.64
N VAL A 47 -4.31 -11.91 5.41
CA VAL A 47 -3.51 -12.48 4.33
C VAL A 47 -2.86 -11.35 3.56
N VAL A 48 -1.60 -11.54 3.19
CA VAL A 48 -0.90 -10.61 2.30
C VAL A 48 -0.66 -11.31 0.97
N LEU A 49 -1.10 -10.67 -0.09
CA LEU A 49 -0.93 -11.21 -1.44
C LEU A 49 -0.01 -10.30 -2.23
N LEU A 50 0.88 -10.90 -3.00
CA LEU A 50 1.65 -10.17 -3.99
C LEU A 50 0.86 -10.27 -5.28
N ARG A 51 0.24 -9.17 -5.69
CA ARG A 51 -0.72 -9.18 -6.78
C ARG A 51 -0.09 -9.04 -8.16
N GLY A 52 1.12 -8.51 -8.22
CA GLY A 52 1.77 -8.37 -9.51
C GLY A 52 2.76 -7.23 -9.54
N PHE A 53 3.11 -6.86 -10.76
CA PHE A 53 4.17 -5.91 -10.99
C PHE A 53 3.66 -4.81 -11.92
N GLY A 54 3.76 -3.57 -11.47
CA GLY A 54 3.39 -2.44 -12.29
C GLY A 54 4.61 -1.81 -12.93
N GLU A 55 4.40 -0.71 -13.63
CA GLU A 55 5.49 -0.01 -14.29
C GLU A 55 6.52 0.52 -13.30
N SER A 56 6.05 0.99 -12.17
CA SER A 56 6.93 1.62 -11.19
C SER A 56 6.87 0.99 -9.83
N ALA A 57 6.09 -0.07 -9.67
CA ALA A 57 5.81 -0.56 -8.32
C ALA A 57 5.50 -2.03 -8.29
N ILE A 58 5.79 -2.64 -7.15
CA ILE A 58 5.33 -3.98 -6.83
C ILE A 58 4.00 -3.83 -6.12
N LYS A 59 3.02 -4.63 -6.53
CA LYS A 59 1.65 -4.49 -6.04
C LYS A 59 1.32 -5.58 -5.03
N PHE A 60 0.96 -5.14 -3.85
CA PHE A 60 0.53 -6.03 -2.77
C PHE A 60 -0.93 -5.77 -2.44
N GLU A 61 -1.54 -6.73 -1.77
CA GLU A 61 -2.86 -6.53 -1.21
C GLU A 61 -2.92 -7.17 0.17
N LEU A 62 -3.35 -6.39 1.15
CA LEU A 62 -3.59 -6.89 2.48
C LEU A 62 -5.08 -7.14 2.62
N ARG A 63 -5.45 -8.35 2.97
CA ARG A 63 -6.85 -8.70 3.24
C ARG A 63 -7.02 -9.02 4.71
N ALA A 64 -8.02 -8.42 5.30
CA ALA A 64 -8.32 -8.65 6.70
C ALA A 64 -9.82 -8.85 6.84
N PHE A 65 -10.21 -9.58 7.87
CA PHE A 65 -11.62 -9.88 8.09
C PHE A 65 -12.07 -9.16 9.34
N VAL A 66 -13.20 -8.48 9.23
CA VAL A 66 -13.69 -7.60 10.27
C VAL A 66 -15.22 -7.68 10.30
N ASN A 67 -15.81 -7.11 11.34
CA ASN A 67 -17.25 -6.94 11.35
C ASN A 67 -17.59 -5.89 10.28
N GLU A 68 -18.52 -6.22 9.40
CA GLU A 68 -18.81 -5.34 8.26
C GLU A 68 -19.21 -3.93 8.66
N LYS A 69 -19.78 -3.76 9.84
CA LYS A 69 -20.19 -2.43 10.27
C LYS A 69 -19.03 -1.45 10.33
N PHE A 70 -17.83 -1.96 10.57
CA PHE A 70 -16.67 -1.10 10.77
C PHE A 70 -15.71 -1.13 9.62
N SER A 71 -16.04 -1.83 8.52
CA SER A 71 -15.06 -2.10 7.48
C SER A 71 -14.43 -0.83 6.91
N LEU A 72 -15.23 0.21 6.70
CA LEU A 72 -14.69 1.44 6.13
C LEU A 72 -13.68 2.10 7.06
N PHE A 73 -14.02 2.16 8.33
CA PHE A 73 -13.12 2.79 9.30
C PHE A 73 -11.86 1.98 9.51
N ILE A 74 -12.00 0.65 9.51
CA ILE A 74 -10.84 -0.21 9.69
C ILE A 74 -9.92 -0.11 8.48
N GLN A 75 -10.49 -0.06 7.28
CA GLN A 75 -9.67 0.12 6.09
C GLN A 75 -8.86 1.40 6.18
N SER A 76 -9.49 2.47 6.63
CA SER A 76 -8.82 3.74 6.82
C SER A 76 -7.71 3.62 7.86
N ASP A 77 -8.01 2.99 8.99
CA ASP A 77 -7.01 2.80 10.05
C ASP A 77 -5.81 2.04 9.54
N LEU A 78 -6.04 0.99 8.78
CA LEU A 78 -4.95 0.18 8.25
C LEU A 78 -4.10 0.98 7.28
N ASN A 79 -4.73 1.79 6.45
CA ASN A 79 -4.00 2.65 5.53
C ASN A 79 -3.11 3.64 6.28
N PHE A 80 -3.64 4.28 7.32
CA PHE A 80 -2.85 5.20 8.11
C PHE A 80 -1.64 4.51 8.74
N GLU A 81 -1.88 3.33 9.27
CA GLU A 81 -0.81 2.63 9.97
C GLU A 81 0.25 2.13 9.00
N VAL A 82 -0.17 1.66 7.83
CA VAL A 82 0.77 1.23 6.80
C VAL A 82 1.65 2.39 6.38
N LEU A 83 1.03 3.54 6.14
CA LEU A 83 1.78 4.72 5.71
C LEU A 83 2.82 5.10 6.76
N LYS A 84 2.42 5.08 8.02
CA LYS A 84 3.33 5.42 9.10
C LYS A 84 4.48 4.44 9.20
N LYS A 85 4.17 3.14 9.16
CA LYS A 85 5.22 2.13 9.31
C LYS A 85 6.16 2.11 8.13
N PHE A 86 5.64 2.33 6.93
CA PHE A 86 6.50 2.41 5.75
C PHE A 86 7.46 3.58 5.88
N SER A 87 6.93 4.72 6.32
CA SER A 87 7.77 5.89 6.53
C SER A 87 8.87 5.60 7.55
N ASP A 88 8.50 4.96 8.66
CA ASP A 88 9.46 4.64 9.72
C ASP A 88 10.54 3.67 9.24
N GLN A 89 10.20 2.77 8.34
CA GLN A 89 11.11 1.74 7.89
C GLN A 89 11.77 2.07 6.57
N GLY A 90 11.52 3.25 6.03
CA GLY A 90 12.17 3.67 4.80
C GLY A 90 11.65 2.98 3.54
N ILE A 91 10.42 2.49 3.58
CA ILE A 91 9.83 1.87 2.40
C ILE A 91 9.11 2.94 1.61
N GLU A 92 9.47 3.03 0.34
CA GLU A 92 8.94 4.08 -0.52
C GLU A 92 7.68 3.63 -1.23
N ILE A 93 6.66 4.52 -1.24
CA ILE A 93 5.47 4.32 -2.05
C ILE A 93 5.68 5.19 -3.28
N PRO A 94 5.93 4.59 -4.43
CA PRO A 94 6.32 5.39 -5.58
C PRO A 94 5.14 6.09 -6.21
N PHE A 95 5.42 7.21 -6.83
CA PHE A 95 4.45 7.89 -7.67
C PHE A 95 4.46 7.27 -9.04
N PRO A 96 3.33 7.29 -9.75
CA PRO A 96 3.31 6.83 -11.13
C PRO A 96 4.29 7.63 -11.96
N LYS A 97 5.08 6.96 -12.77
CA LYS A 97 5.98 7.63 -13.68
C LYS A 97 5.22 8.03 -14.92
N ARG A 98 5.49 9.24 -15.37
CA ARG A 98 4.81 9.75 -16.53
C ARG A 98 5.80 10.06 -17.62
N ASP A 99 5.31 9.99 -18.83
CA ASP A 99 6.14 10.31 -19.99
C ASP A 99 6.53 11.77 -20.04
N ILE A 100 5.87 12.56 -19.26
CA ILE A 100 6.16 13.98 -19.21
C ILE A 100 7.64 14.24 -18.98
N ASN A 101 8.27 13.41 -18.16
CA ASN A 101 9.69 13.59 -17.88
C ASN A 101 10.53 13.30 -19.09
N LEU A 102 10.02 12.48 -19.98
CA LEU A 102 10.75 12.09 -21.16
C LEU A 102 10.71 13.19 -22.21
N SER A 103 9.76 14.09 -22.11
CA SER A 103 9.65 15.16 -23.07
C SER A 103 10.53 16.34 -22.70
N LEU A 104 11.11 16.35 -21.52
CA LEU A 104 12.00 17.43 -21.11
C LEU A 104 13.36 17.19 -21.67
N ASN A 105 13.96 18.22 -22.24
CA ASN A 105 15.32 18.12 -22.69
C ASN A 105 16.23 18.75 -21.64
N LYS A 106 17.52 18.72 -21.91
CA LYS A 106 18.48 19.23 -20.93
C LYS A 106 18.31 20.70 -20.66
N ASN A 107 17.91 21.44 -21.65
CA ASN A 107 17.72 22.89 -21.47
C ASN A 107 16.56 23.16 -20.54
N ASP A 108 15.48 22.39 -20.70
CA ASP A 108 14.33 22.57 -19.83
C ASP A 108 14.70 22.29 -18.39
N LEU A 109 15.48 21.26 -18.17
CA LEU A 109 15.89 20.91 -16.84
C LEU A 109 16.77 21.99 -16.23
N LYS A 110 17.64 22.57 -17.04
CA LYS A 110 18.49 23.65 -16.55
C LYS A 110 17.69 24.86 -16.15
N ILE A 111 16.70 25.20 -16.94
CA ILE A 111 15.85 26.32 -16.63
C ILE A 111 15.14 26.13 -15.32
N LEU A 112 14.60 24.93 -15.12
CA LEU A 112 13.92 24.63 -13.87
C LEU A 112 14.85 24.76 -12.68
N LYS A 113 16.07 24.26 -12.82
CA LYS A 113 17.03 24.35 -11.73
C LYS A 113 17.43 25.78 -11.47
N GLY A 114 17.59 26.56 -12.54
CA GLY A 114 17.94 27.94 -12.38
C GLY A 114 16.91 28.73 -11.62
N ASN A 115 15.66 28.42 -11.85
CA ASN A 115 14.56 29.13 -11.21
C ASN A 115 14.47 28.86 -9.71
N LYS A 116 15.13 27.86 -9.26
CA LYS A 116 15.08 27.54 -7.83
C LYS A 116 16.00 28.39 -6.98
N LYS A 117 16.80 29.15 -7.60
CA LYS A 117 17.69 30.03 -6.85
C LYS A 117 16.99 31.30 -6.39
#